data_006ef02a3752884b5f3153eb216d1f93
#
_entry.id   006ef02a3752884b5f3153eb216d1f93
#
_cell.length_a   1.000
_cell.length_b   1.000
_cell.length_c   1.000
_cell.angle_alpha   90.00
_cell.angle_beta   90.00
_cell.angle_gamma   90.00
#
_symmetry.space_group_name_H-M   'P 1'
#
loop_
_entity.id
_entity.type
_entity.pdbx_description
1 polymer ?
#
loop_
_entity_poly.entity_id
_entity_poly.type
_entity_poly.pdbx_seq_one_letter_code
_entity_poly.pdbx_strand_id
1 'polypeptide(L)'
;MQKYCAILLLILTAPVLAPGQEQEGAVPEMTISTIAMVDQGNSYITFPTDIGNIEPLWFEANLSPSFHIHKNKKSRLMGVLTPQIVFRMYREPSLPVRTPSYMPQLTVYYKAISKTGANSLTFTGKIAHHSNGQDGTFYLENGEINLKDGSFSTNYFELGVVKTNYNSNLRAVQFFKTSVQLYPKKMSIKELDGIYGFYRWNTAFSIFKLPEEMRKSKKKKARFSIKGNTEWMFGDMNGWDFFDIKRLNLSFTFFYHPKFFDEIGLFTSFYHGMDYYNIYFSHQIIVWRFGIMTEKLRF
;
A
#
# COMPACT_ATOMS: atom_id res chain seq x y z
N MET A 1 -8.43 -25.34 15.89
CA MET A 1 -7.35 -25.06 14.91
C MET A 1 -7.77 -25.26 13.45
N GLN A 2 -8.53 -26.29 13.05
CA GLN A 2 -9.00 -26.50 11.66
C GLN A 2 -9.97 -25.43 11.10
N LYS A 3 -10.74 -24.75 11.93
CA LYS A 3 -11.76 -23.75 11.47
C LYS A 3 -11.16 -22.46 10.90
N TYR A 4 -9.96 -22.09 11.31
CA TYR A 4 -9.32 -20.82 10.84
C TYR A 4 -8.54 -21.00 9.54
N CYS A 5 -8.09 -22.22 9.22
CA CYS A 5 -7.45 -22.52 7.94
C CYS A 5 -8.42 -22.38 6.75
N ALA A 6 -9.70 -22.71 6.95
CA ALA A 6 -10.73 -22.57 5.91
C ALA A 6 -11.05 -21.10 5.57
N ILE A 7 -11.00 -20.20 6.55
CA ILE A 7 -11.25 -18.78 6.34
C ILE A 7 -10.10 -18.11 5.56
N LEU A 8 -8.86 -18.46 5.86
CA LEU A 8 -7.70 -17.96 5.12
C LEU A 8 -7.70 -18.43 3.66
N LEU A 9 -8.11 -19.68 3.39
CA LEU A 9 -8.23 -20.23 2.04
C LEU A 9 -9.38 -19.58 1.24
N LEU A 10 -10.47 -19.21 1.90
CA LEU A 10 -11.62 -18.55 1.26
C LEU A 10 -11.32 -17.11 0.82
N ILE A 11 -10.44 -16.40 1.53
CA ILE A 11 -9.97 -15.07 1.13
C ILE A 11 -9.05 -15.18 -0.11
N LEU A 12 -8.30 -16.28 -0.24
CA LEU A 12 -7.41 -16.55 -1.37
C LEU A 12 -8.13 -16.99 -2.65
N THR A 13 -9.37 -17.50 -2.54
CA THR A 13 -10.18 -17.98 -3.68
C THR A 13 -11.31 -17.03 -4.07
N ALA A 14 -11.33 -15.79 -3.54
CA ALA A 14 -12.30 -14.77 -3.98
C ALA A 14 -12.28 -14.66 -5.52
N PRO A 15 -13.43 -14.58 -6.18
CA PRO A 15 -13.59 -14.89 -7.61
C PRO A 15 -12.89 -13.86 -8.50
N VAL A 16 -11.63 -14.13 -8.79
CA VAL A 16 -10.84 -13.43 -9.81
C VAL A 16 -11.32 -13.82 -11.23
N LEU A 17 -12.24 -14.78 -11.35
CA LEU A 17 -12.53 -15.49 -12.60
C LEU A 17 -14.03 -15.52 -12.97
N ALA A 18 -14.75 -14.44 -12.81
CA ALA A 18 -15.97 -14.30 -13.63
C ALA A 18 -15.56 -13.64 -14.97
N PRO A 19 -15.60 -14.35 -16.12
CA PRO A 19 -15.48 -13.68 -17.42
C PRO A 19 -16.72 -12.79 -17.58
N GLY A 20 -16.52 -11.48 -17.41
CA GLY A 20 -17.55 -10.51 -17.74
C GLY A 20 -17.84 -10.60 -19.23
N GLN A 21 -19.12 -10.77 -19.62
CA GLN A 21 -19.55 -10.63 -20.99
C GLN A 21 -19.16 -9.22 -21.47
N GLU A 22 -18.44 -9.14 -22.58
CA GLU A 22 -18.07 -7.89 -23.25
C GLU A 22 -19.35 -7.21 -23.77
N GLN A 23 -19.89 -6.29 -22.98
CA GLN A 23 -20.78 -5.28 -23.54
C GLN A 23 -19.92 -4.13 -24.09
N GLU A 24 -20.12 -3.76 -25.36
CA GLU A 24 -19.48 -2.66 -26.09
C GLU A 24 -19.83 -1.28 -25.49
N GLY A 25 -19.38 -1.02 -24.28
CA GLY A 25 -19.22 0.30 -23.73
C GLY A 25 -17.73 0.60 -23.67
N ALA A 26 -17.26 1.78 -24.05
CA ALA A 26 -15.85 2.13 -24.09
C ALA A 26 -15.14 1.82 -22.75
N VAL A 27 -14.63 0.59 -22.63
CA VAL A 27 -13.86 0.13 -21.46
C VAL A 27 -12.56 0.93 -21.43
N PRO A 28 -12.16 1.51 -20.30
CA PRO A 28 -10.91 2.26 -20.21
C PRO A 28 -9.72 1.39 -20.59
N GLU A 29 -8.83 1.89 -21.43
CA GLU A 29 -7.57 1.20 -21.73
C GLU A 29 -6.64 1.28 -20.54
N MET A 30 -6.20 0.12 -20.02
CA MET A 30 -5.23 0.07 -18.94
C MET A 30 -3.82 0.30 -19.46
N THR A 31 -3.31 1.51 -19.28
CA THR A 31 -1.91 1.83 -19.56
C THR A 31 -1.02 1.34 -18.41
N ILE A 32 0.27 1.13 -18.71
CA ILE A 32 1.25 0.79 -17.67
C ILE A 32 1.35 1.89 -16.61
N SER A 33 1.19 3.16 -17.00
CA SER A 33 1.17 4.30 -16.07
C SER A 33 -0.02 4.25 -15.13
N THR A 34 -1.21 3.88 -15.62
CA THR A 34 -2.40 3.71 -14.77
C THR A 34 -2.19 2.60 -13.73
N ILE A 35 -1.61 1.47 -14.14
CA ILE A 35 -1.29 0.36 -13.24
C ILE A 35 -0.31 0.81 -12.16
N ALA A 36 0.75 1.52 -12.53
CA ALA A 36 1.73 2.02 -11.60
C ALA A 36 1.14 3.06 -10.61
N MET A 37 0.28 3.97 -11.07
CA MET A 37 -0.38 4.94 -10.19
C MET A 37 -1.23 4.26 -9.11
N VAL A 38 -1.96 3.19 -9.46
CA VAL A 38 -2.75 2.42 -8.48
C VAL A 38 -1.86 1.67 -7.50
N ASP A 39 -0.77 1.07 -7.99
CA ASP A 39 0.17 0.31 -7.16
C ASP A 39 0.95 1.21 -6.19
N GLN A 40 1.45 2.36 -6.65
CA GLN A 40 2.20 3.32 -5.82
C GLN A 40 1.30 4.04 -4.79
N GLY A 41 0.01 4.17 -5.06
CA GLY A 41 -0.94 4.86 -4.19
C GLY A 41 -0.84 6.39 -4.25
N ASN A 42 -1.55 7.04 -3.33
CA ASN A 42 -1.70 8.48 -3.27
C ASN A 42 -0.96 9.08 -2.08
N SER A 43 -0.55 10.34 -2.20
CA SER A 43 -0.18 11.13 -1.02
C SER A 43 -1.44 11.49 -0.23
N TYR A 44 -1.34 11.53 1.11
CA TYR A 44 -2.48 11.85 1.98
C TYR A 44 -2.06 12.59 3.24
N ILE A 45 -3.05 13.21 3.88
CA ILE A 45 -2.96 13.77 5.24
C ILE A 45 -4.21 13.33 6.00
N THR A 46 -4.02 12.78 7.21
CA THR A 46 -5.14 12.42 8.10
C THR A 46 -5.66 13.63 8.86
N PHE A 47 -6.90 13.54 9.35
CA PHE A 47 -7.45 14.48 10.31
C PHE A 47 -7.09 14.06 11.75
N PRO A 48 -7.14 14.96 12.74
CA PRO A 48 -6.82 14.65 14.13
C PRO A 48 -7.98 13.92 14.84
N THR A 49 -8.50 12.87 14.21
CA THR A 49 -9.70 12.12 14.63
C THR A 49 -9.48 10.61 14.59
N ASP A 50 -8.23 10.18 14.70
CA ASP A 50 -7.89 8.75 14.73
C ASP A 50 -8.59 8.06 15.90
N ILE A 51 -9.17 6.86 15.64
CA ILE A 51 -9.85 6.04 16.62
C ILE A 51 -9.10 4.71 16.71
N GLY A 52 -8.56 4.39 17.88
CA GLY A 52 -7.81 3.15 18.09
C GLY A 52 -6.77 3.27 19.20
N ASN A 53 -5.79 2.35 19.17
CA ASN A 53 -4.72 2.29 20.17
C ASN A 53 -3.40 2.95 19.72
N ILE A 54 -3.42 3.77 18.69
CA ILE A 54 -2.29 4.60 18.30
C ILE A 54 -2.17 5.78 19.26
N GLU A 55 -0.94 6.25 19.49
CA GLU A 55 -0.71 7.51 20.22
C GLU A 55 -1.49 8.66 19.55
N PRO A 56 -2.09 9.59 20.34
CA PRO A 56 -2.88 10.67 19.75
C PRO A 56 -2.06 11.52 18.78
N LEU A 57 -2.49 11.56 17.53
CA LEU A 57 -1.87 12.35 16.48
C LEU A 57 -2.65 13.64 16.23
N TRP A 58 -1.92 14.72 15.89
CA TRP A 58 -2.50 15.87 15.22
C TRP A 58 -2.76 15.54 13.76
N PHE A 59 -1.82 14.89 13.09
CA PHE A 59 -2.01 14.26 11.78
C PHE A 59 -0.87 13.28 11.47
N GLU A 60 -1.13 12.39 10.53
CA GLU A 60 -0.12 11.66 9.79
C GLU A 60 -0.16 12.12 8.33
N ALA A 61 0.99 12.36 7.73
CA ALA A 61 1.09 12.62 6.30
C ALA A 61 1.99 11.61 5.61
N ASN A 62 1.56 11.16 4.44
CA ASN A 62 2.32 10.34 3.51
C ASN A 62 2.55 11.12 2.22
N LEU A 63 3.79 11.46 1.95
CA LEU A 63 4.22 12.08 0.70
C LEU A 63 4.78 11.01 -0.22
N SER A 64 4.11 10.76 -1.33
CA SER A 64 4.47 9.70 -2.28
C SER A 64 4.48 10.23 -3.73
N PRO A 65 5.38 11.17 -4.07
CA PRO A 65 5.54 11.61 -5.45
C PRO A 65 6.10 10.47 -6.30
N SER A 66 5.63 10.33 -7.54
CA SER A 66 6.06 9.26 -8.45
C SER A 66 6.62 9.84 -9.73
N PHE A 67 7.89 9.51 -10.03
CA PHE A 67 8.60 9.91 -11.24
C PHE A 67 8.62 8.74 -12.22
N HIS A 68 7.86 8.87 -13.32
CA HIS A 68 7.71 7.82 -14.32
C HIS A 68 8.83 7.89 -15.37
N ILE A 69 9.53 6.79 -15.56
CA ILE A 69 10.63 6.63 -16.50
C ILE A 69 10.20 5.61 -17.55
N HIS A 70 9.84 6.07 -18.74
CA HIS A 70 9.43 5.22 -19.87
C HIS A 70 9.76 5.88 -21.21
N LYS A 71 9.97 5.06 -22.24
CA LYS A 71 10.35 5.53 -23.59
C LYS A 71 9.21 6.33 -24.26
N ASN A 72 7.98 5.84 -24.16
CA ASN A 72 6.77 6.46 -24.70
C ASN A 72 5.52 5.90 -24.04
N LYS A 73 4.34 6.49 -24.31
CA LYS A 73 3.04 6.09 -23.71
C LYS A 73 2.61 4.65 -24.02
N LYS A 74 3.13 4.03 -25.12
CA LYS A 74 2.84 2.65 -25.50
C LYS A 74 3.87 1.65 -24.97
N SER A 75 4.87 2.11 -24.21
CA SER A 75 5.88 1.24 -23.64
C SER A 75 5.28 0.15 -22.77
N ARG A 76 5.77 -1.07 -22.92
CA ARG A 76 5.44 -2.21 -22.06
C ARG A 76 6.33 -2.30 -20.81
N LEU A 77 7.41 -1.53 -20.79
CA LEU A 77 8.36 -1.45 -19.69
C LEU A 77 8.39 -0.02 -19.16
N MET A 78 8.33 0.14 -17.85
CA MET A 78 8.39 1.42 -17.16
C MET A 78 9.06 1.27 -15.80
N GLY A 79 9.95 2.21 -15.47
CA GLY A 79 10.46 2.43 -14.12
C GLY A 79 9.68 3.52 -13.42
N VAL A 80 9.52 3.41 -12.10
CA VAL A 80 8.96 4.46 -11.26
C VAL A 80 9.85 4.66 -10.05
N LEU A 81 10.39 5.87 -9.90
CA LEU A 81 11.09 6.30 -8.70
C LEU A 81 10.12 7.01 -7.78
N THR A 82 10.03 6.57 -6.52
CA THR A 82 9.12 7.12 -5.52
C THR A 82 9.88 7.40 -4.23
N PRO A 83 10.31 8.65 -3.98
CA PRO A 83 10.89 9.06 -2.70
C PRO A 83 9.76 9.26 -1.67
N GLN A 84 9.28 8.16 -1.11
CA GLN A 84 8.18 8.19 -0.14
C GLN A 84 8.68 8.62 1.24
N ILE A 85 7.92 9.49 1.90
CA ILE A 85 8.16 9.94 3.27
C ILE A 85 6.84 9.91 4.04
N VAL A 86 6.82 9.25 5.19
CA VAL A 86 5.72 9.32 6.15
C VAL A 86 6.19 10.06 7.39
N PHE A 87 5.38 10.96 7.90
CA PHE A 87 5.66 11.64 9.16
C PHE A 87 4.38 11.82 9.99
N ARG A 88 4.56 11.83 11.33
CA ARG A 88 3.50 11.98 12.32
C ARG A 88 3.77 13.20 13.20
N MET A 89 2.77 14.05 13.34
CA MET A 89 2.76 15.12 14.32
C MET A 89 1.91 14.68 15.50
N TYR A 90 2.52 14.61 16.69
CA TYR A 90 1.88 14.10 17.90
C TYR A 90 1.13 15.21 18.62
N ARG A 91 0.03 14.84 19.32
CA ARG A 91 -0.77 15.76 20.13
C ARG A 91 -0.17 15.89 21.53
N GLU A 92 1.03 16.41 21.60
CA GLU A 92 1.80 16.70 22.81
C GLU A 92 2.11 18.19 22.87
N PRO A 93 2.55 18.74 24.04
CA PRO A 93 3.05 20.09 24.13
C PRO A 93 4.09 20.36 23.04
N SER A 94 3.96 21.49 22.34
CA SER A 94 4.77 21.91 21.19
C SER A 94 4.53 21.10 19.89
N LEU A 95 3.53 20.22 19.84
CA LEU A 95 3.15 19.44 18.65
C LEU A 95 4.35 18.80 17.92
N PRO A 96 5.16 17.98 18.57
CA PRO A 96 6.41 17.49 18.00
C PRO A 96 6.17 16.60 16.78
N VAL A 97 7.00 16.77 15.77
CA VAL A 97 7.16 15.81 14.67
C VAL A 97 8.33 14.90 15.05
N ARG A 98 8.02 13.62 15.34
CA ARG A 98 9.05 12.60 15.56
C ARG A 98 9.67 12.20 14.24
N THR A 99 10.80 11.52 14.28
CA THR A 99 11.61 11.17 13.12
C THR A 99 10.80 10.51 12.02
N PRO A 100 10.78 11.07 10.79
CA PRO A 100 10.03 10.52 9.68
C PRO A 100 10.48 9.13 9.25
N SER A 101 9.60 8.37 8.61
CA SER A 101 9.96 7.19 7.84
C SER A 101 10.34 7.60 6.43
N TYR A 102 11.59 7.38 6.06
CA TYR A 102 12.10 7.57 4.69
C TYR A 102 12.06 6.25 3.96
N MET A 103 11.28 6.19 2.86
CA MET A 103 11.04 4.97 2.09
C MET A 103 11.24 5.19 0.58
N PRO A 104 12.45 5.62 0.15
CA PRO A 104 12.74 5.72 -1.28
C PRO A 104 12.70 4.34 -1.93
N GLN A 105 12.05 4.26 -3.10
CA GLN A 105 11.88 3.00 -3.82
C GLN A 105 11.95 3.20 -5.32
N LEU A 106 12.48 2.19 -6.00
CA LEU A 106 12.47 2.04 -7.45
C LEU A 106 11.64 0.80 -7.81
N THR A 107 10.57 0.98 -8.58
CA THR A 107 9.73 -0.11 -9.06
C THR A 107 9.80 -0.19 -10.58
N VAL A 108 10.02 -1.40 -11.11
CA VAL A 108 9.97 -1.69 -12.54
C VAL A 108 8.70 -2.47 -12.83
N TYR A 109 7.97 -2.07 -13.85
CA TYR A 109 6.74 -2.69 -14.35
C TYR A 109 6.98 -3.23 -15.75
N TYR A 110 6.56 -4.48 -15.99
CA TYR A 110 6.55 -5.09 -17.32
C TYR A 110 5.16 -5.65 -17.65
N LYS A 111 4.46 -4.98 -18.58
CA LYS A 111 3.13 -5.39 -19.04
C LYS A 111 3.25 -6.57 -20.00
N ALA A 112 3.13 -7.78 -19.49
CA ALA A 112 3.33 -9.02 -20.25
C ALA A 112 2.14 -9.30 -21.19
N ILE A 113 0.89 -9.19 -20.67
CA ILE A 113 -0.34 -9.40 -21.43
C ILE A 113 -1.13 -8.11 -21.46
N SER A 114 -1.52 -7.71 -22.66
CA SER A 114 -2.40 -6.58 -22.91
C SER A 114 -3.48 -7.07 -23.89
N LYS A 115 -4.64 -7.38 -23.35
CA LYS A 115 -5.85 -7.61 -24.15
C LYS A 115 -6.60 -6.29 -24.31
N THR A 116 -7.61 -6.26 -25.16
CA THR A 116 -8.48 -5.10 -25.35
C THR A 116 -9.10 -4.64 -24.01
N GLY A 117 -9.22 -3.34 -23.82
CA GLY A 117 -9.79 -2.71 -22.63
C GLY A 117 -8.91 -2.85 -21.38
N ALA A 118 -9.54 -3.17 -20.24
CA ALA A 118 -8.88 -3.18 -18.92
C ALA A 118 -8.18 -4.50 -18.57
N ASN A 119 -8.21 -5.51 -19.44
CA ASN A 119 -7.66 -6.81 -19.10
C ASN A 119 -6.15 -6.89 -19.38
N SER A 120 -5.33 -6.95 -18.32
CA SER A 120 -3.88 -7.03 -18.47
C SER A 120 -3.21 -7.84 -17.34
N LEU A 121 -2.01 -8.31 -17.61
CA LEU A 121 -1.11 -8.93 -16.64
C LEU A 121 0.22 -8.18 -16.67
N THR A 122 0.67 -7.71 -15.51
CA THR A 122 1.90 -6.93 -15.36
C THR A 122 2.76 -7.55 -14.27
N PHE A 123 4.02 -7.84 -14.56
CA PHE A 123 5.03 -8.19 -13.58
C PHE A 123 5.62 -6.93 -12.95
N THR A 124 5.96 -7.01 -11.68
CA THR A 124 6.60 -5.91 -10.93
C THR A 124 7.83 -6.40 -10.21
N GLY A 125 8.87 -5.59 -10.21
CA GLY A 125 10.05 -5.76 -9.39
C GLY A 125 10.35 -4.46 -8.67
N LYS A 126 10.59 -4.49 -7.34
CA LYS A 126 10.85 -3.31 -6.53
C LYS A 126 12.10 -3.49 -5.69
N ILE A 127 12.86 -2.43 -5.54
CA ILE A 127 13.91 -2.26 -4.54
C ILE A 127 13.51 -1.06 -3.69
N ALA A 128 13.52 -1.21 -2.38
CA ALA A 128 13.18 -0.14 -1.46
C ALA A 128 14.11 -0.12 -0.25
N HIS A 129 14.33 1.08 0.24
CA HIS A 129 14.96 1.37 1.52
C HIS A 129 13.90 1.84 2.51
N HIS A 130 14.04 1.53 3.79
CA HIS A 130 13.21 2.08 4.86
C HIS A 130 14.09 2.41 6.07
N SER A 131 14.16 3.67 6.43
CA SER A 131 14.95 4.16 7.56
C SER A 131 14.27 5.35 8.26
N ASN A 132 14.76 5.66 9.45
CA ASN A 132 14.37 6.87 10.16
C ASN A 132 15.46 7.96 10.16
N GLY A 133 16.64 7.70 9.57
CA GLY A 133 17.71 8.67 9.48
C GLY A 133 18.38 9.03 10.83
N GLN A 134 18.18 8.20 11.87
CA GLN A 134 18.82 8.34 13.18
C GLN A 134 20.02 7.41 13.29
N ASP A 135 20.95 7.75 14.21
CA ASP A 135 22.19 7.01 14.46
C ASP A 135 22.39 6.62 15.95
N GLY A 136 21.38 6.90 16.80
CA GLY A 136 21.38 6.49 18.20
C GLY A 136 21.30 4.97 18.39
N THR A 137 21.60 4.51 19.59
CA THR A 137 21.50 3.09 19.96
C THR A 137 20.07 2.60 19.83
N PHE A 138 19.90 1.41 19.23
CA PHE A 138 18.57 0.82 19.01
C PHE A 138 17.84 0.52 20.33
N TYR A 139 18.58 0.05 21.34
CA TYR A 139 18.05 -0.21 22.67
C TYR A 139 18.55 0.83 23.68
N LEU A 140 17.68 1.17 24.63
CA LEU A 140 18.04 1.89 25.85
C LEU A 140 18.78 0.95 26.82
N GLU A 141 19.39 1.52 27.89
CA GLU A 141 20.09 0.74 28.93
C GLU A 141 19.16 -0.28 29.63
N ASN A 142 17.87 0.00 29.72
CA ASN A 142 16.86 -0.90 30.27
C ASN A 142 16.39 -2.03 29.32
N GLY A 143 16.95 -2.09 28.09
CA GLY A 143 16.61 -3.09 27.10
C GLY A 143 15.36 -2.78 26.24
N GLU A 144 14.69 -1.65 26.48
CA GLU A 144 13.58 -1.20 25.64
C GLU A 144 14.06 -0.59 24.33
N ILE A 145 13.23 -0.65 23.28
CA ILE A 145 13.53 0.01 21.99
C ILE A 145 13.55 1.53 22.20
N ASN A 146 14.61 2.17 21.73
CA ASN A 146 14.79 3.61 21.81
C ASN A 146 13.96 4.32 20.73
N LEU A 147 12.72 4.66 21.05
CA LEU A 147 11.78 5.31 20.14
C LEU A 147 12.13 6.77 19.83
N LYS A 148 13.05 7.39 20.59
CA LYS A 148 13.36 8.81 20.47
C LYS A 148 14.39 9.08 19.37
N ASP A 149 15.51 8.38 19.38
CA ASP A 149 16.63 8.60 18.48
C ASP A 149 17.34 7.28 18.07
N GLY A 150 16.76 6.13 18.41
CA GLY A 150 17.29 4.83 18.00
C GLY A 150 17.31 4.66 16.49
N SER A 151 18.41 4.12 15.97
CA SER A 151 18.58 3.87 14.54
C SER A 151 17.64 2.78 14.06
N PHE A 152 16.97 3.02 12.93
CA PHE A 152 16.19 2.02 12.21
C PHE A 152 16.54 2.08 10.72
N SER A 153 16.98 0.96 10.16
CA SER A 153 17.30 0.86 8.74
C SER A 153 17.16 -0.56 8.22
N THR A 154 16.44 -0.71 7.11
CA THR A 154 16.28 -1.97 6.38
C THR A 154 16.12 -1.72 4.89
N ASN A 155 16.41 -2.73 4.09
CA ASN A 155 16.18 -2.71 2.64
C ASN A 155 15.43 -3.97 2.24
N TYR A 156 14.60 -3.89 1.18
CA TYR A 156 13.91 -5.06 0.67
C TYR A 156 13.81 -5.09 -0.85
N PHE A 157 13.67 -6.30 -1.35
CA PHE A 157 13.29 -6.60 -2.72
C PHE A 157 11.87 -7.14 -2.73
N GLU A 158 11.09 -6.77 -3.75
CA GLU A 158 9.75 -7.29 -3.96
C GLU A 158 9.59 -7.77 -5.40
N LEU A 159 9.03 -8.96 -5.58
CA LEU A 159 8.59 -9.47 -6.87
C LEU A 159 7.08 -9.72 -6.82
N GLY A 160 6.38 -9.25 -7.82
CA GLY A 160 4.93 -9.33 -7.82
C GLY A 160 4.31 -9.40 -9.20
N VAL A 161 3.00 -9.64 -9.17
CA VAL A 161 2.14 -9.69 -10.36
C VAL A 161 0.90 -8.87 -10.09
N VAL A 162 0.53 -8.00 -11.05
CA VAL A 162 -0.71 -7.23 -11.05
C VAL A 162 -1.59 -7.73 -12.18
N LYS A 163 -2.79 -8.18 -11.83
CA LYS A 163 -3.87 -8.50 -12.76
C LYS A 163 -4.91 -7.39 -12.76
N THR A 164 -5.29 -6.90 -13.93
CA THR A 164 -6.39 -5.94 -14.07
C THR A 164 -7.51 -6.52 -14.92
N ASN A 165 -8.74 -6.15 -14.61
CA ASN A 165 -9.92 -6.46 -15.42
C ASN A 165 -11.00 -5.38 -15.23
N TYR A 166 -12.00 -5.40 -16.12
CA TYR A 166 -13.22 -4.61 -16.01
C TYR A 166 -14.41 -5.53 -15.73
N ASN A 167 -15.16 -5.21 -14.68
CA ASN A 167 -16.41 -5.89 -14.36
C ASN A 167 -17.57 -5.05 -14.86
N SER A 168 -18.28 -5.53 -15.88
CA SER A 168 -19.41 -4.83 -16.52
C SER A 168 -20.61 -4.67 -15.57
N ASN A 169 -20.90 -5.68 -14.75
CA ASN A 169 -22.04 -5.65 -13.82
C ASN A 169 -21.86 -4.58 -12.74
N LEU A 170 -20.64 -4.43 -12.23
CA LEU A 170 -20.27 -3.42 -11.24
C LEU A 170 -19.89 -2.08 -11.88
N ARG A 171 -19.67 -2.04 -13.21
CA ARG A 171 -19.07 -0.90 -13.93
C ARG A 171 -17.78 -0.44 -13.24
N ALA A 172 -16.91 -1.39 -12.91
CA ALA A 172 -15.74 -1.13 -12.10
C ALA A 172 -14.47 -1.73 -12.72
N VAL A 173 -13.39 -0.97 -12.66
CA VAL A 173 -12.04 -1.48 -12.93
C VAL A 173 -11.50 -2.08 -11.67
N GLN A 174 -10.97 -3.28 -11.78
CA GLN A 174 -10.44 -4.08 -10.69
C GLN A 174 -8.94 -4.31 -10.90
N PHE A 175 -8.18 -4.18 -9.83
CA PHE A 175 -6.76 -4.50 -9.75
C PHE A 175 -6.59 -5.53 -8.63
N PHE A 176 -5.85 -6.56 -8.93
CA PHE A 176 -5.41 -7.54 -7.95
C PHE A 176 -3.89 -7.69 -8.06
N LYS A 177 -3.20 -7.55 -6.95
CA LYS A 177 -1.75 -7.75 -6.84
C LYS A 177 -1.45 -8.85 -5.84
N THR A 178 -0.49 -9.69 -6.15
CA THR A 178 0.19 -10.54 -5.18
C THR A 178 1.69 -10.40 -5.35
N SER A 179 2.42 -10.38 -4.24
CA SER A 179 3.87 -10.21 -4.26
C SER A 179 4.54 -10.85 -3.04
N VAL A 180 5.83 -11.14 -3.18
CA VAL A 180 6.69 -11.59 -2.09
C VAL A 180 7.78 -10.56 -1.88
N GLN A 181 8.01 -10.20 -0.63
CA GLN A 181 9.10 -9.32 -0.20
C GLN A 181 10.17 -10.14 0.54
N LEU A 182 11.41 -9.80 0.26
CA LEU A 182 12.59 -10.34 0.91
C LEU A 182 13.39 -9.17 1.52
N TYR A 183 13.63 -9.22 2.80
CA TYR A 183 14.46 -8.30 3.57
C TYR A 183 15.79 -8.98 3.91
N PRO A 184 16.88 -8.78 3.15
CA PRO A 184 18.15 -9.45 3.42
C PRO A 184 18.74 -8.99 4.75
N LYS A 185 19.07 -9.92 5.65
CA LYS A 185 19.66 -9.60 6.96
C LYS A 185 20.92 -8.71 6.87
N LYS A 186 21.75 -8.93 5.83
CA LYS A 186 22.97 -8.12 5.59
C LYS A 186 22.69 -6.68 5.14
N MET A 187 21.46 -6.37 4.74
CA MET A 187 21.02 -5.05 4.29
C MET A 187 20.07 -4.38 5.29
N SER A 188 20.02 -4.90 6.52
CA SER A 188 19.25 -4.39 7.64
C SER A 188 20.16 -4.27 8.86
N ILE A 189 19.81 -3.42 9.81
CA ILE A 189 20.51 -3.38 11.10
C ILE A 189 20.33 -4.72 11.84
N LYS A 190 21.33 -5.12 12.61
CA LYS A 190 21.38 -6.44 13.26
C LYS A 190 20.28 -6.65 14.30
N GLU A 191 19.87 -5.60 14.95
CA GLU A 191 18.87 -5.56 16.01
C GLU A 191 17.48 -6.00 15.52
N LEU A 192 17.23 -5.96 14.21
CA LEU A 192 15.99 -6.43 13.60
C LEU A 192 15.91 -7.96 13.48
N ASP A 193 17.02 -8.67 13.68
CA ASP A 193 17.03 -10.14 13.58
C ASP A 193 16.17 -10.78 14.69
N GLY A 194 15.28 -11.67 14.30
CA GLY A 194 14.34 -12.34 15.20
C GLY A 194 13.12 -11.49 15.65
N ILE A 195 13.00 -10.22 15.24
CA ILE A 195 11.88 -9.35 15.64
C ILE A 195 11.15 -8.67 14.45
N TYR A 196 11.71 -8.72 13.23
CA TYR A 196 11.21 -7.96 12.08
C TYR A 196 10.89 -8.82 10.88
N GLY A 197 10.19 -9.79 10.81
CA GLY A 197 9.78 -10.63 9.66
C GLY A 197 10.48 -10.36 8.32
N PHE A 198 11.52 -11.16 7.96
CA PHE A 198 12.35 -10.94 6.77
C PHE A 198 11.73 -11.43 5.45
N TYR A 199 10.66 -12.21 5.53
CA TYR A 199 9.89 -12.66 4.37
C TYR A 199 8.45 -12.27 4.56
N ARG A 200 7.84 -11.66 3.53
CA ARG A 200 6.45 -11.22 3.60
C ARG A 200 5.72 -11.57 2.32
N TRP A 201 4.52 -12.05 2.46
CA TRP A 201 3.60 -12.23 1.35
C TRP A 201 2.51 -11.17 1.40
N ASN A 202 2.40 -10.42 0.31
CA ASN A 202 1.44 -9.34 0.18
C ASN A 202 0.37 -9.71 -0.84
N THR A 203 -0.86 -9.35 -0.52
CA THR A 203 -1.99 -9.39 -1.46
C THR A 203 -2.76 -8.10 -1.34
N ALA A 204 -3.02 -7.46 -2.48
CA ALA A 204 -3.79 -6.23 -2.54
C ALA A 204 -4.87 -6.31 -3.61
N PHE A 205 -6.01 -5.69 -3.33
CA PHE A 205 -7.02 -5.45 -4.34
C PHE A 205 -7.43 -3.98 -4.35
N SER A 206 -7.81 -3.46 -5.51
CA SER A 206 -8.39 -2.13 -5.64
C SER A 206 -9.53 -2.19 -6.65
N ILE A 207 -10.64 -1.53 -6.33
CA ILE A 207 -11.84 -1.49 -7.17
C ILE A 207 -12.25 -0.03 -7.34
N PHE A 208 -12.34 0.42 -8.60
CA PHE A 208 -12.71 1.78 -8.97
C PHE A 208 -14.03 1.77 -9.71
N LYS A 209 -15.10 2.24 -9.05
CA LYS A 209 -16.42 2.37 -9.66
C LYS A 209 -16.47 3.57 -10.59
N LEU A 210 -16.70 3.31 -11.88
CA LEU A 210 -16.78 4.34 -12.90
C LEU A 210 -18.20 4.97 -12.93
N PRO A 211 -18.33 6.27 -13.27
CA PRO A 211 -19.62 6.94 -13.38
C PRO A 211 -20.43 6.42 -14.58
N GLU A 212 -21.76 6.55 -14.52
CA GLU A 212 -22.67 6.09 -15.58
C GLU A 212 -22.53 6.87 -16.88
N GLU A 213 -22.28 8.18 -16.81
CA GLU A 213 -22.17 9.05 -17.97
C GLU A 213 -20.82 8.91 -18.69
N MET A 214 -20.54 7.72 -19.18
CA MET A 214 -19.29 7.41 -19.89
C MET A 214 -19.13 8.07 -21.26
N ARG A 215 -20.19 8.68 -21.82
CA ARG A 215 -20.23 9.11 -23.23
C ARG A 215 -19.67 10.49 -23.55
N LYS A 216 -19.53 11.40 -22.60
CA LYS A 216 -19.28 12.84 -22.90
C LYS A 216 -17.96 13.45 -22.41
N SER A 217 -17.15 12.80 -21.61
CA SER A 217 -15.89 13.37 -21.08
C SER A 217 -14.68 12.52 -21.42
N LYS A 218 -13.62 13.16 -21.92
CA LYS A 218 -12.34 12.52 -22.26
C LYS A 218 -11.50 12.08 -21.04
N LYS A 219 -11.82 12.58 -19.84
CA LYS A 219 -11.13 12.24 -18.60
C LYS A 219 -12.17 11.83 -17.56
N LYS A 220 -12.15 10.57 -17.15
CA LYS A 220 -13.11 10.00 -16.22
C LYS A 220 -12.47 9.73 -14.87
N LYS A 221 -13.11 10.23 -13.83
CA LYS A 221 -12.74 10.04 -12.44
C LYS A 221 -13.68 9.02 -11.82
N ALA A 222 -13.14 8.03 -11.11
CA ALA A 222 -13.96 7.16 -10.28
C ALA A 222 -14.66 8.00 -9.21
N ARG A 223 -15.92 7.68 -8.87
CA ARG A 223 -16.64 8.37 -7.79
C ARG A 223 -16.33 7.77 -6.44
N PHE A 224 -16.19 6.47 -6.40
CA PHE A 224 -15.85 5.68 -5.24
C PHE A 224 -14.79 4.67 -5.62
N SER A 225 -13.87 4.41 -4.72
CA SER A 225 -12.96 3.28 -4.82
C SER A 225 -12.71 2.66 -3.46
N ILE A 226 -12.35 1.39 -3.48
CA ILE A 226 -11.94 0.65 -2.30
C ILE A 226 -10.59 0.01 -2.56
N LYS A 227 -9.78 -0.07 -1.51
CA LYS A 227 -8.50 -0.79 -1.53
C LYS A 227 -8.41 -1.65 -0.28
N GLY A 228 -8.10 -2.92 -0.45
CA GLY A 228 -7.74 -3.83 0.62
C GLY A 228 -6.31 -4.30 0.45
N ASN A 229 -5.62 -4.50 1.55
CA ASN A 229 -4.25 -4.97 1.55
C ASN A 229 -4.04 -5.92 2.73
N THR A 230 -3.40 -7.06 2.47
CA THR A 230 -2.99 -8.02 3.48
C THR A 230 -1.51 -8.32 3.31
N GLU A 231 -0.80 -8.40 4.42
CA GLU A 231 0.59 -8.82 4.46
C GLU A 231 0.75 -9.87 5.54
N TRP A 232 1.30 -11.03 5.18
CA TRP A 232 1.65 -12.09 6.13
C TRP A 232 3.16 -12.19 6.25
N MET A 233 3.66 -12.15 7.49
CA MET A 233 5.08 -12.20 7.80
C MET A 233 5.52 -13.61 8.16
N PHE A 234 6.64 -14.04 7.57
CA PHE A 234 7.24 -15.34 7.77
C PHE A 234 8.61 -15.22 8.43
N GLY A 235 9.13 -16.36 8.88
CA GLY A 235 10.44 -16.49 9.49
C GLY A 235 10.38 -16.37 11.01
N ASP A 236 11.55 -16.36 11.62
CA ASP A 236 11.70 -16.17 13.04
C ASP A 236 11.36 -14.73 13.42
N MET A 237 10.44 -14.56 14.38
CA MET A 237 9.87 -13.27 14.71
C MET A 237 9.21 -13.29 16.09
N ASN A 238 9.84 -12.67 17.09
CA ASN A 238 9.33 -12.52 18.45
C ASN A 238 8.91 -13.85 19.14
N GLY A 239 9.40 -15.00 18.67
CA GLY A 239 8.95 -16.32 19.13
C GLY A 239 7.47 -16.63 18.82
N TRP A 240 6.83 -15.88 17.90
CA TRP A 240 5.44 -16.11 17.54
C TRP A 240 5.28 -17.37 16.69
N ASP A 241 4.23 -18.14 16.97
CA ASP A 241 3.86 -19.28 16.16
C ASP A 241 3.58 -18.87 14.71
N PHE A 242 3.74 -19.85 13.78
CA PHE A 242 3.55 -19.60 12.35
C PHE A 242 2.18 -19.00 12.01
N PHE A 243 1.12 -19.40 12.72
CA PHE A 243 -0.25 -18.91 12.51
C PHE A 243 -0.69 -17.85 13.55
N ASP A 244 0.26 -17.20 14.25
CA ASP A 244 -0.09 -16.12 15.15
C ASP A 244 -0.66 -14.93 14.35
N ILE A 245 -1.82 -14.43 14.77
CA ILE A 245 -2.51 -13.29 14.11
C ILE A 245 -1.66 -12.01 14.11
N LYS A 246 -0.70 -11.90 15.04
CA LYS A 246 0.24 -10.78 15.10
C LYS A 246 1.15 -10.68 13.89
N ARG A 247 1.25 -11.77 13.09
CA ARG A 247 1.97 -11.80 11.80
C ARG A 247 1.19 -11.21 10.66
N LEU A 248 -0.08 -10.87 10.86
CA LEU A 248 -0.97 -10.31 9.85
C LEU A 248 -1.04 -8.80 9.97
N ASN A 249 -0.64 -8.11 8.91
CA ASN A 249 -0.99 -6.72 8.68
C ASN A 249 -2.17 -6.67 7.71
N LEU A 250 -3.23 -5.96 8.07
CA LEU A 250 -4.44 -5.81 7.28
C LEU A 250 -4.80 -4.34 7.17
N SER A 251 -5.08 -3.86 5.97
CA SER A 251 -5.66 -2.54 5.77
C SER A 251 -6.85 -2.59 4.81
N PHE A 252 -7.82 -1.74 5.09
CA PHE A 252 -8.97 -1.53 4.22
C PHE A 252 -9.25 -0.04 4.13
N THR A 253 -9.32 0.50 2.91
CA THR A 253 -9.53 1.92 2.67
C THR A 253 -10.67 2.13 1.69
N PHE A 254 -11.60 3.00 2.07
CA PHE A 254 -12.65 3.52 1.21
C PHE A 254 -12.30 4.94 0.80
N PHE A 255 -12.43 5.23 -0.48
CA PHE A 255 -12.17 6.55 -1.06
C PHE A 255 -13.44 7.12 -1.67
N TYR A 256 -13.68 8.40 -1.40
CA TYR A 256 -14.70 9.19 -2.05
C TYR A 256 -14.05 10.31 -2.87
N HIS A 257 -14.44 10.42 -4.14
CA HIS A 257 -13.90 11.38 -5.10
C HIS A 257 -14.97 12.43 -5.43
N PRO A 258 -15.03 13.55 -4.71
CA PRO A 258 -16.03 14.60 -4.92
C PRO A 258 -15.95 15.17 -6.34
N LYS A 259 -17.09 15.49 -6.96
CA LYS A 259 -17.11 16.08 -8.31
C LYS A 259 -16.55 17.50 -8.35
N PHE A 260 -16.66 18.23 -7.24
CA PHE A 260 -16.25 19.63 -7.13
C PHE A 260 -14.75 19.82 -6.82
N PHE A 261 -14.04 18.77 -6.44
CA PHE A 261 -12.58 18.78 -6.33
C PHE A 261 -11.94 18.04 -7.49
N ASP A 262 -10.99 18.66 -8.17
CA ASP A 262 -10.29 17.99 -9.28
C ASP A 262 -9.21 17.02 -8.81
N GLU A 263 -8.41 17.41 -7.83
CA GLU A 263 -7.21 16.67 -7.42
C GLU A 263 -7.23 16.17 -5.97
N ILE A 264 -8.37 16.35 -5.28
CA ILE A 264 -8.53 15.96 -3.88
C ILE A 264 -9.62 14.92 -3.75
N GLY A 265 -9.33 13.83 -3.06
CA GLY A 265 -10.27 12.83 -2.57
C GLY A 265 -10.33 12.81 -1.06
N LEU A 266 -11.41 12.26 -0.53
CA LEU A 266 -11.57 11.95 0.89
C LEU A 266 -11.38 10.45 1.09
N PHE A 267 -10.85 10.06 2.23
CA PHE A 267 -10.73 8.65 2.56
C PHE A 267 -11.05 8.37 4.03
N THR A 268 -11.46 7.12 4.26
CA THR A 268 -11.43 6.48 5.58
C THR A 268 -10.70 5.17 5.46
N SER A 269 -9.85 4.85 6.43
CA SER A 269 -9.06 3.62 6.44
C SER A 269 -9.09 2.94 7.80
N PHE A 270 -9.19 1.62 7.76
CA PHE A 270 -8.94 0.73 8.88
C PHE A 270 -7.57 0.08 8.71
N TYR A 271 -6.81 -0.02 9.79
CA TYR A 271 -5.54 -0.75 9.82
C TYR A 271 -5.47 -1.61 11.06
N HIS A 272 -4.97 -2.83 10.90
CA HIS A 272 -4.62 -3.78 11.96
C HIS A 272 -3.25 -4.39 11.65
N GLY A 273 -2.36 -4.41 12.62
CA GLY A 273 -1.07 -5.08 12.51
C GLY A 273 0.09 -4.34 13.16
N MET A 274 1.30 -4.73 12.84
CA MET A 274 2.50 -4.01 13.29
C MET A 274 2.52 -2.59 12.75
N ASP A 275 2.97 -1.65 13.57
CA ASP A 275 3.09 -0.27 13.10
C ASP A 275 4.09 -0.18 11.95
N TYR A 276 3.67 0.41 10.84
CA TYR A 276 4.51 0.60 9.66
C TYR A 276 5.45 1.80 9.76
N TYR A 277 5.42 2.50 10.90
CA TYR A 277 6.19 3.72 11.12
C TYR A 277 7.55 3.41 11.75
N ASN A 278 8.59 3.26 10.92
CA ASN A 278 10.00 3.02 11.26
C ASN A 278 10.24 2.21 12.55
N ILE A 279 10.94 2.77 13.55
CA ILE A 279 11.32 2.11 14.80
C ILE A 279 10.13 1.72 15.70
N TYR A 280 8.91 2.23 15.39
CA TYR A 280 7.67 1.88 16.09
C TYR A 280 7.11 0.51 15.67
N PHE A 281 7.74 -0.18 14.73
CA PHE A 281 7.28 -1.45 14.16
C PHE A 281 6.92 -2.53 15.18
N SER A 282 7.49 -2.49 16.39
CA SER A 282 7.19 -3.46 17.47
C SER A 282 5.79 -3.30 18.06
N HIS A 283 5.13 -2.17 17.85
CA HIS A 283 3.78 -1.91 18.32
C HIS A 283 2.75 -2.58 17.42
N GLN A 284 1.78 -3.26 18.05
CA GLN A 284 0.58 -3.74 17.35
C GLN A 284 -0.51 -2.67 17.45
N ILE A 285 -0.94 -2.15 16.31
CA ILE A 285 -1.94 -1.08 16.26
C ILE A 285 -3.24 -1.56 15.57
N ILE A 286 -4.35 -1.06 16.08
CA ILE A 286 -5.69 -1.17 15.46
C ILE A 286 -6.22 0.25 15.41
N VAL A 287 -6.42 0.79 14.20
CA VAL A 287 -6.77 2.19 14.06
C VAL A 287 -7.71 2.44 12.87
N TRP A 288 -8.69 3.32 13.10
CA TRP A 288 -9.49 3.96 12.06
C TRP A 288 -9.02 5.38 11.85
N ARG A 289 -8.86 5.77 10.59
CA ARG A 289 -8.39 7.09 10.17
C ARG A 289 -9.29 7.70 9.12
N PHE A 290 -9.30 9.03 9.10
CA PHE A 290 -10.01 9.84 8.12
C PHE A 290 -9.05 10.89 7.58
N GLY A 291 -9.22 11.29 6.32
CA GLY A 291 -8.31 12.28 5.77
C GLY A 291 -8.64 12.67 4.34
N ILE A 292 -7.72 13.47 3.79
CA ILE A 292 -7.70 13.88 2.38
C ILE A 292 -6.51 13.25 1.67
N MET A 293 -6.66 12.99 0.38
CA MET A 293 -5.59 12.46 -0.46
C MET A 293 -5.51 13.20 -1.79
N THR A 294 -4.35 13.10 -2.44
CA THR A 294 -4.22 13.53 -3.84
C THR A 294 -4.95 12.54 -4.75
N GLU A 295 -5.64 13.07 -5.77
CA GLU A 295 -6.33 12.26 -6.77
C GLU A 295 -5.70 12.47 -8.15
N LYS A 296 -4.82 11.56 -8.52
CA LYS A 296 -4.09 11.62 -9.80
C LYS A 296 -4.68 10.69 -10.86
N LEU A 297 -5.49 9.71 -10.44
CA LEU A 297 -5.96 8.66 -11.34
C LEU A 297 -7.12 9.16 -12.21
N ARG A 298 -6.93 9.04 -13.53
CA ARG A 298 -7.94 9.28 -14.57
C ARG A 298 -7.96 8.07 -15.51
N PHE A 299 -9.16 7.62 -15.86
CA PHE A 299 -9.39 6.53 -16.81
C PHE A 299 -9.76 7.04 -18.17
#